data_33c9e4992bc4ea839d9c1a21b38de9c3
#
_entry.id   33c9e4992bc4ea839d9c1a21b38de9c3
#
_cell.length_a   1.000
_cell.length_b   1.000
_cell.length_c   1.000
_cell.angle_alpha   90.00
_cell.angle_beta   90.00
_cell.angle_gamma   90.00
#
_symmetry.space_group_name_H-M   'P 1'
#
loop_
_entity.id
_entity.type
_entity.pdbx_description
1 polymer ?
#
loop_
_entity_poly.entity_id
_entity_poly.type
_entity_poly.pdbx_seq_one_letter_code
_entity_poly.pdbx_strand_id
1 'polypeptide(L)'
;MVTVSGLIYNLGLVVGPWFEGQLAQCLLGILNGNETFAAMAALCAGYLIAIAVVRGSRFIKRLYVRKFANNINRSMKQVLYANLVRKDKVELEQAGTGTLMTKAISDVDACAEGMRKFTTEIFDTGIALLAYAVMLLGYDWRLALLCLVFAPISYYIAEQMKTLVQRTGAANKESTGRLSAATLDRVSGALTYRVYGWGGARGAAYEACLQDYERTAVKAGLPVAAMPPLYGVISMTGVLFIFTFGARNVAGTGWAAWDIAAFTTFLSCFGKLAVKSSHAAKLFNAVQKAQVSWGRIKPLMRQPDPLPEEIPAKPETLTVNKLGFAYRGGAPVLQDITFTAQPGRIFGITGAVACGKSTLGKAFLCELPYTGSIRYGGREMAGMTDAERCGVVGYLGHDPELLSDSIRNNILLGRDDDAWKYLRAVCLEDEVKAMPNGLDTRVGDGGVRLSGGQQQRL
;
A
#
# COMPACT_ATOMS: atom_id res chain seq x y z
N MET A 1 -0.32 6.15 -24.38
CA MET A 1 -0.01 4.72 -24.57
C MET A 1 -1.02 3.81 -23.86
N VAL A 2 -1.33 3.97 -22.56
CA VAL A 2 -2.32 3.14 -21.83
C VAL A 2 -3.70 3.17 -22.49
N THR A 3 -4.21 4.36 -22.83
CA THR A 3 -5.52 4.55 -23.48
C THR A 3 -5.59 3.89 -24.84
N VAL A 4 -4.63 4.15 -25.72
CA VAL A 4 -4.61 3.60 -27.08
C VAL A 4 -4.50 2.08 -27.06
N SER A 5 -3.51 1.53 -26.35
CA SER A 5 -3.35 0.08 -26.23
C SER A 5 -4.51 -0.59 -25.48
N GLY A 6 -5.13 0.12 -24.53
CA GLY A 6 -6.32 -0.32 -23.81
C GLY A 6 -7.55 -0.39 -24.71
N LEU A 7 -7.76 0.60 -25.57
CA LEU A 7 -8.85 0.61 -26.55
C LEU A 7 -8.68 -0.50 -27.59
N ILE A 8 -7.48 -0.62 -28.20
CA ILE A 8 -7.19 -1.68 -29.18
C ILE A 8 -7.43 -3.07 -28.56
N TYR A 9 -6.95 -3.28 -27.33
CA TYR A 9 -7.17 -4.56 -26.65
C TYR A 9 -8.65 -4.84 -26.39
N ASN A 10 -9.40 -3.89 -25.83
CA ASN A 10 -10.76 -4.15 -25.36
C ASN A 10 -11.80 -4.15 -26.49
N LEU A 11 -11.63 -3.30 -27.50
CA LEU A 11 -12.42 -3.38 -28.72
C LEU A 11 -12.05 -4.63 -29.53
N GLY A 12 -10.77 -4.98 -29.56
CA GLY A 12 -10.30 -6.21 -30.21
C GLY A 12 -10.80 -7.51 -29.57
N LEU A 13 -11.27 -7.49 -28.32
CA LEU A 13 -11.89 -8.67 -27.70
C LEU A 13 -13.16 -9.14 -28.40
N VAL A 14 -13.85 -8.25 -29.09
CA VAL A 14 -15.07 -8.56 -29.87
C VAL A 14 -14.73 -9.31 -31.16
N VAL A 15 -13.52 -9.14 -31.67
CA VAL A 15 -13.04 -9.80 -32.90
C VAL A 15 -13.03 -11.32 -32.76
N GLY A 16 -12.71 -11.84 -31.55
CA GLY A 16 -12.73 -13.29 -31.29
C GLY A 16 -14.10 -13.93 -31.58
N PRO A 17 -15.19 -13.51 -30.93
CA PRO A 17 -16.54 -13.97 -31.23
C PRO A 17 -16.92 -13.88 -32.69
N TRP A 18 -16.55 -12.80 -33.35
CA TRP A 18 -16.83 -12.64 -34.77
C TRP A 18 -16.12 -13.70 -35.62
N PHE A 19 -14.83 -13.93 -35.45
CA PHE A 19 -14.12 -15.00 -36.15
C PHE A 19 -14.65 -16.39 -35.78
N GLU A 20 -15.02 -16.64 -34.53
CA GLU A 20 -15.65 -17.89 -34.10
C GLU A 20 -16.95 -18.14 -34.90
N GLY A 21 -17.75 -17.12 -35.14
CA GLY A 21 -18.94 -17.18 -35.98
C GLY A 21 -18.62 -17.45 -37.45
N GLN A 22 -17.69 -16.71 -38.05
CA GLN A 22 -17.29 -16.90 -39.45
C GLN A 22 -16.71 -18.28 -39.71
N LEU A 23 -15.92 -18.82 -38.77
CA LEU A 23 -15.37 -20.17 -38.86
C LEU A 23 -16.47 -21.24 -38.79
N ALA A 24 -17.48 -21.03 -37.93
CA ALA A 24 -18.63 -21.94 -37.83
C ALA A 24 -19.45 -21.95 -39.16
N GLN A 25 -19.66 -20.79 -39.76
CA GLN A 25 -20.35 -20.65 -41.06
C GLN A 25 -19.56 -21.29 -42.19
N CYS A 26 -18.23 -21.04 -42.25
CA CYS A 26 -17.34 -21.64 -43.23
C CYS A 26 -17.31 -23.17 -43.11
N LEU A 27 -17.28 -23.71 -41.90
CA LEU A 27 -17.34 -25.15 -41.66
C LEU A 27 -18.64 -25.75 -42.22
N LEU A 28 -19.77 -25.11 -41.96
CA LEU A 28 -21.04 -25.52 -42.52
C LEU A 28 -21.05 -25.44 -44.07
N GLY A 29 -20.45 -24.40 -44.60
CA GLY A 29 -20.25 -24.24 -46.07
C GLY A 29 -19.43 -25.37 -46.71
N ILE A 30 -18.36 -25.80 -46.03
CA ILE A 30 -17.56 -26.95 -46.48
C ILE A 30 -18.37 -28.25 -46.44
N LEU A 31 -19.16 -28.48 -45.37
CA LEU A 31 -20.02 -29.66 -45.23
C LEU A 31 -21.09 -29.69 -46.34
N ASN A 32 -21.57 -28.54 -46.77
CA ASN A 32 -22.56 -28.40 -47.84
C ASN A 32 -21.92 -28.32 -49.22
N GLY A 33 -20.59 -28.38 -49.35
CA GLY A 33 -19.87 -28.29 -50.63
C GLY A 33 -19.75 -26.89 -51.23
N ASN A 34 -20.13 -25.83 -50.51
CA ASN A 34 -20.16 -24.44 -51.00
C ASN A 34 -18.87 -23.66 -50.69
N GLU A 35 -18.01 -24.18 -49.80
CA GLU A 35 -16.78 -23.52 -49.34
C GLU A 35 -15.59 -24.47 -49.42
N THR A 36 -14.36 -23.92 -49.38
CA THR A 36 -13.12 -24.69 -49.51
C THR A 36 -12.31 -24.67 -48.22
N PHE A 37 -11.49 -25.72 -47.97
CA PHE A 37 -10.54 -25.72 -46.87
C PHE A 37 -9.53 -24.57 -46.96
N ALA A 38 -9.22 -24.06 -48.15
CA ALA A 38 -8.34 -22.89 -48.30
C ALA A 38 -8.96 -21.62 -47.73
N ALA A 39 -10.27 -21.42 -47.87
CA ALA A 39 -11.00 -20.29 -47.25
C ALA A 39 -10.95 -20.39 -45.73
N MET A 40 -11.17 -21.58 -45.18
CA MET A 40 -11.07 -21.82 -43.72
C MET A 40 -9.66 -21.55 -43.21
N ALA A 41 -8.62 -22.00 -43.90
CA ALA A 41 -7.23 -21.75 -43.54
C ALA A 41 -6.90 -20.25 -43.55
N ALA A 42 -7.41 -19.48 -44.53
CA ALA A 42 -7.25 -18.02 -44.59
C ALA A 42 -7.93 -17.33 -43.39
N LEU A 43 -9.15 -17.74 -43.03
CA LEU A 43 -9.85 -17.23 -41.86
C LEU A 43 -9.09 -17.54 -40.56
N CYS A 44 -8.55 -18.77 -40.39
CA CYS A 44 -7.72 -19.14 -39.27
C CYS A 44 -6.46 -18.28 -39.17
N ALA A 45 -5.75 -18.05 -40.28
CA ALA A 45 -4.57 -17.20 -40.30
C ALA A 45 -4.92 -15.73 -39.90
N GLY A 46 -6.00 -15.19 -40.43
CA GLY A 46 -6.53 -13.86 -40.08
C GLY A 46 -6.87 -13.76 -38.58
N TYR A 47 -7.50 -14.80 -38.04
CA TYR A 47 -7.83 -14.88 -36.60
C TYR A 47 -6.57 -14.91 -35.73
N LEU A 48 -5.56 -15.70 -36.09
CA LEU A 48 -4.30 -15.74 -35.35
C LEU A 48 -3.59 -14.39 -35.33
N ILE A 49 -3.56 -13.69 -36.49
CA ILE A 49 -2.97 -12.34 -36.58
C ILE A 49 -3.75 -11.37 -35.70
N ALA A 50 -5.08 -11.38 -35.79
CA ALA A 50 -5.94 -10.51 -34.98
C ALA A 50 -5.73 -10.75 -33.46
N ILE A 51 -5.70 -12.03 -33.02
CA ILE A 51 -5.41 -12.37 -31.62
C ILE A 51 -4.00 -11.92 -31.22
N ALA A 52 -3.01 -12.08 -32.07
CA ALA A 52 -1.62 -11.66 -31.78
C ALA A 52 -1.57 -10.14 -31.53
N VAL A 53 -2.23 -9.32 -32.36
CA VAL A 53 -2.34 -7.86 -32.17
C VAL A 53 -3.04 -7.51 -30.86
N VAL A 54 -4.19 -8.14 -30.58
CA VAL A 54 -4.97 -7.93 -29.36
C VAL A 54 -4.17 -8.30 -28.11
N ARG A 55 -3.49 -9.44 -28.13
CA ARG A 55 -2.66 -9.89 -27.00
C ARG A 55 -1.40 -9.06 -26.82
N GLY A 56 -0.77 -8.62 -27.91
CA GLY A 56 0.35 -7.68 -27.88
C GLY A 56 -0.05 -6.34 -27.26
N SER A 57 -1.19 -5.80 -27.67
CA SER A 57 -1.75 -4.57 -27.09
C SER A 57 -2.05 -4.72 -25.59
N ARG A 58 -2.52 -5.89 -25.15
CA ARG A 58 -2.70 -6.20 -23.72
C ARG A 58 -1.38 -6.17 -22.95
N PHE A 59 -0.33 -6.74 -23.51
CA PHE A 59 1.00 -6.73 -22.90
C PHE A 59 1.50 -5.30 -22.70
N ILE A 60 1.46 -4.49 -23.77
CA ILE A 60 1.86 -3.08 -23.74
C ILE A 60 1.05 -2.32 -22.69
N LYS A 61 -0.27 -2.45 -22.70
CA LYS A 61 -1.15 -1.82 -21.71
C LYS A 61 -0.73 -2.18 -20.28
N ARG A 62 -0.56 -3.47 -19.98
CA ARG A 62 -0.17 -3.95 -18.63
C ARG A 62 1.16 -3.39 -18.16
N LEU A 63 2.13 -3.31 -19.06
CA LEU A 63 3.45 -2.73 -18.77
C LEU A 63 3.35 -1.26 -18.37
N TYR A 64 2.62 -0.45 -19.15
CA TYR A 64 2.47 0.97 -18.86
C TYR A 64 1.60 1.25 -17.64
N VAL A 65 0.56 0.45 -17.38
CA VAL A 65 -0.24 0.56 -16.15
C VAL A 65 0.59 0.24 -14.92
N ARG A 66 1.47 -0.78 -14.97
CA ARG A 66 2.40 -1.08 -13.87
C ARG A 66 3.41 0.05 -13.66
N LYS A 67 4.00 0.58 -14.75
CA LYS A 67 4.92 1.71 -14.67
C LYS A 67 4.24 2.93 -14.01
N PHE A 68 3.01 3.23 -14.41
CA PHE A 68 2.20 4.30 -13.83
C PHE A 68 1.97 4.09 -12.32
N ALA A 69 1.52 2.91 -11.91
CA ALA A 69 1.28 2.59 -10.50
C ALA A 69 2.55 2.65 -9.66
N ASN A 70 3.67 2.15 -10.18
CA ASN A 70 4.96 2.20 -9.48
C ASN A 70 5.48 3.63 -9.33
N ASN A 71 5.27 4.49 -10.34
CA ASN A 71 5.61 5.91 -10.23
C ASN A 71 4.79 6.62 -9.16
N ILE A 72 3.47 6.36 -9.11
CA ILE A 72 2.61 6.88 -8.05
C ILE A 72 3.10 6.39 -6.68
N ASN A 73 3.35 5.09 -6.54
CA ASN A 73 3.83 4.49 -5.29
C ASN A 73 5.13 5.17 -4.82
N ARG A 74 6.10 5.33 -5.74
CA ARG A 74 7.36 6.02 -5.45
C ARG A 74 7.12 7.46 -4.97
N SER A 75 6.34 8.23 -5.72
CA SER A 75 6.07 9.64 -5.38
C SER A 75 5.34 9.77 -4.04
N MET A 76 4.34 8.91 -3.80
CA MET A 76 3.61 8.90 -2.54
C MET A 76 4.52 8.54 -1.36
N LYS A 77 5.37 7.52 -1.49
CA LYS A 77 6.33 7.13 -0.45
C LYS A 77 7.33 8.25 -0.17
N GLN A 78 7.82 8.93 -1.21
CA GLN A 78 8.75 10.04 -1.08
C GLN A 78 8.14 11.21 -0.30
N VAL A 79 6.93 11.65 -0.67
CA VAL A 79 6.21 12.74 0.02
C VAL A 79 5.89 12.35 1.46
N LEU A 80 5.37 11.14 1.67
CA LEU A 80 5.02 10.65 3.00
C LEU A 80 6.24 10.56 3.90
N TYR A 81 7.34 10.00 3.42
CA TYR A 81 8.59 9.90 4.18
C TYR A 81 9.11 11.28 4.57
N ALA A 82 9.17 12.21 3.62
CA ALA A 82 9.61 13.57 3.90
C ALA A 82 8.76 14.28 4.97
N ASN A 83 7.45 14.00 5.02
CA ASN A 83 6.58 14.54 6.06
C ASN A 83 6.70 13.79 7.40
N LEU A 84 6.93 12.47 7.38
CA LEU A 84 7.12 11.70 8.60
C LEU A 84 8.39 12.11 9.35
N VAL A 85 9.49 12.31 8.65
CA VAL A 85 10.78 12.72 9.24
C VAL A 85 10.72 14.10 9.88
N ARG A 86 9.77 14.94 9.45
CA ARG A 86 9.57 16.31 9.99
C ARG A 86 8.58 16.39 11.14
N LYS A 87 7.98 15.27 11.54
CA LYS A 87 7.06 15.26 12.67
C LYS A 87 7.82 15.35 13.99
N ASP A 88 7.24 16.10 14.92
CA ASP A 88 7.77 16.19 16.28
C ASP A 88 7.85 14.81 16.93
N LYS A 89 8.88 14.60 17.75
CA LYS A 89 9.12 13.34 18.47
C LYS A 89 7.91 12.88 19.27
N VAL A 90 7.19 13.79 19.90
CA VAL A 90 5.95 13.50 20.65
C VAL A 90 4.86 12.91 19.76
N GLU A 91 4.68 13.44 18.54
CA GLU A 91 3.73 12.89 17.59
C GLU A 91 4.16 11.52 17.06
N LEU A 92 5.46 11.29 16.84
CA LEU A 92 6.01 10.02 16.41
C LEU A 92 5.84 8.94 17.48
N GLU A 93 6.14 9.25 18.74
CA GLU A 93 5.98 8.33 19.87
C GLU A 93 4.49 8.00 20.10
N GLN A 94 3.57 8.99 20.02
CA GLN A 94 2.13 8.76 20.17
C GLN A 94 1.53 7.93 19.02
N ALA A 95 2.00 8.14 17.80
CA ALA A 95 1.53 7.36 16.66
C ALA A 95 2.01 5.90 16.68
N GLY A 96 3.11 5.63 17.36
CA GLY A 96 3.77 4.32 17.44
C GLY A 96 4.44 3.90 16.13
N THR A 97 5.67 3.43 16.20
CA THR A 97 6.52 3.05 15.06
C THR A 97 5.81 2.07 14.10
N GLY A 98 5.13 1.05 14.65
CA GLY A 98 4.40 0.07 13.84
C GLY A 98 3.25 0.68 13.01
N THR A 99 2.52 1.65 13.59
CA THR A 99 1.46 2.36 12.88
C THR A 99 2.01 3.24 11.76
N LEU A 100 3.12 3.93 12.02
CA LEU A 100 3.80 4.77 11.02
C LEU A 100 4.36 3.93 9.87
N MET A 101 4.99 2.80 10.17
CA MET A 101 5.46 1.85 9.15
C MET A 101 4.30 1.28 8.32
N THR A 102 3.17 0.97 8.96
CA THR A 102 1.97 0.53 8.24
C THR A 102 1.47 1.60 7.28
N LYS A 103 1.42 2.86 7.70
CA LYS A 103 1.04 3.99 6.82
C LYS A 103 2.04 4.17 5.69
N ALA A 104 3.34 4.14 5.99
CA ALA A 104 4.40 4.39 5.01
C ALA A 104 4.51 3.28 3.94
N ILE A 105 4.21 2.04 4.28
CA ILE A 105 4.36 0.90 3.37
C ILE A 105 2.99 0.39 2.92
N SER A 106 2.21 -0.21 3.82
CA SER A 106 0.98 -0.92 3.48
C SER A 106 -0.12 -0.03 2.94
N ASP A 107 -0.35 1.15 3.54
CA ASP A 107 -1.43 2.03 3.11
C ASP A 107 -1.09 2.70 1.77
N VAL A 108 0.16 3.06 1.54
CA VAL A 108 0.62 3.59 0.24
C VAL A 108 0.52 2.51 -0.85
N ASP A 109 0.97 1.28 -0.56
CA ASP A 109 0.86 0.17 -1.50
C ASP A 109 -0.61 -0.15 -1.83
N ALA A 110 -1.51 -0.09 -0.84
CA ALA A 110 -2.94 -0.27 -1.06
C ALA A 110 -3.55 0.82 -1.95
N CYS A 111 -3.12 2.08 -1.79
CA CYS A 111 -3.54 3.19 -2.66
C CYS A 111 -3.05 3.00 -4.10
N ALA A 112 -1.76 2.71 -4.29
CA ALA A 112 -1.17 2.49 -5.60
C ALA A 112 -1.80 1.28 -6.32
N GLU A 113 -2.05 0.19 -5.59
CA GLU A 113 -2.72 -1.00 -6.11
C GLU A 113 -4.20 -0.73 -6.45
N GLY A 114 -4.90 0.08 -5.64
CA GLY A 114 -6.25 0.54 -5.94
C GLY A 114 -6.32 1.34 -7.23
N MET A 115 -5.40 2.30 -7.41
CA MET A 115 -5.28 3.08 -8.65
C MET A 115 -4.97 2.18 -9.86
N ARG A 116 -4.06 1.22 -9.69
CA ARG A 116 -3.74 0.25 -10.73
C ARG A 116 -4.95 -0.58 -11.13
N LYS A 117 -5.69 -1.11 -10.15
CA LYS A 117 -6.89 -1.91 -10.40
C LYS A 117 -7.99 -1.08 -11.03
N PHE A 118 -8.24 0.13 -10.53
CA PHE A 118 -9.22 1.03 -11.10
C PHE A 118 -8.92 1.33 -12.58
N THR A 119 -7.68 1.73 -12.89
CA THR A 119 -7.26 2.00 -14.27
C THR A 119 -7.38 0.76 -15.15
N THR A 120 -6.99 -0.42 -14.64
CA THR A 120 -7.09 -1.67 -15.40
C THR A 120 -8.54 -2.04 -15.68
N GLU A 121 -9.41 -1.97 -14.67
CA GLU A 121 -10.79 -2.45 -14.76
C GLU A 121 -11.71 -1.50 -15.54
N ILE A 122 -11.47 -0.19 -15.53
CA ILE A 122 -12.20 0.73 -16.44
C ILE A 122 -12.05 0.26 -17.87
N PHE A 123 -10.84 -0.12 -18.29
CA PHE A 123 -10.60 -0.62 -19.63
C PHE A 123 -11.05 -2.07 -19.79
N ASP A 124 -10.65 -2.99 -18.91
CA ASP A 124 -10.85 -4.42 -19.10
C ASP A 124 -12.28 -4.88 -18.84
N THR A 125 -13.01 -4.17 -18.00
CA THR A 125 -14.41 -4.46 -17.69
C THR A 125 -15.33 -3.44 -18.35
N GLY A 126 -15.13 -2.13 -18.14
CA GLY A 126 -16.04 -1.10 -18.63
C GLY A 126 -16.11 -1.04 -20.15
N ILE A 127 -14.98 -0.83 -20.82
CA ILE A 127 -14.96 -0.72 -22.31
C ILE A 127 -15.31 -2.06 -22.95
N ALA A 128 -14.83 -3.18 -22.40
CA ALA A 128 -15.15 -4.49 -22.96
C ALA A 128 -16.65 -4.84 -22.83
N LEU A 129 -17.28 -4.54 -21.69
CA LEU A 129 -18.74 -4.71 -21.53
C LEU A 129 -19.51 -3.86 -22.52
N LEU A 130 -19.11 -2.59 -22.70
CA LEU A 130 -19.71 -1.70 -23.67
C LEU A 130 -19.58 -2.26 -25.10
N ALA A 131 -18.39 -2.71 -25.48
CA ALA A 131 -18.13 -3.28 -26.80
C ALA A 131 -18.98 -4.52 -27.09
N TYR A 132 -19.05 -5.45 -26.13
CA TYR A 132 -19.92 -6.62 -26.25
C TYR A 132 -21.40 -6.25 -26.28
N ALA A 133 -21.85 -5.30 -25.45
CA ALA A 133 -23.24 -4.84 -25.44
C ALA A 133 -23.63 -4.19 -26.78
N VAL A 134 -22.78 -3.32 -27.31
CA VAL A 134 -23.01 -2.68 -28.63
C VAL A 134 -23.09 -3.73 -29.74
N MET A 135 -22.21 -4.74 -29.70
CA MET A 135 -22.25 -5.82 -30.70
C MET A 135 -23.53 -6.66 -30.58
N LEU A 136 -23.95 -7.04 -29.37
CA LEU A 136 -25.21 -7.78 -29.16
C LEU A 136 -26.43 -6.97 -29.64
N LEU A 137 -26.50 -5.67 -29.31
CA LEU A 137 -27.57 -4.78 -29.77
C LEU A 137 -27.60 -4.61 -31.29
N GLY A 138 -26.44 -4.66 -31.93
CA GLY A 138 -26.34 -4.60 -33.40
C GLY A 138 -26.86 -5.83 -34.14
N TYR A 139 -26.78 -7.01 -33.52
CA TYR A 139 -27.32 -8.25 -34.09
C TYR A 139 -28.86 -8.37 -33.90
N ASP A 140 -29.34 -8.18 -32.68
CA ASP A 140 -30.77 -8.17 -32.33
C ASP A 140 -30.96 -7.46 -31.00
N TRP A 141 -31.44 -6.21 -31.01
CA TRP A 141 -31.62 -5.41 -29.81
C TRP A 141 -32.66 -5.98 -28.84
N ARG A 142 -33.69 -6.67 -29.38
CA ARG A 142 -34.77 -7.26 -28.56
C ARG A 142 -34.23 -8.44 -27.75
N LEU A 143 -33.54 -9.35 -28.41
CA LEU A 143 -32.91 -10.49 -27.79
C LEU A 143 -31.78 -10.06 -26.84
N ALA A 144 -30.99 -9.04 -27.22
CA ALA A 144 -29.95 -8.48 -26.38
C ALA A 144 -30.52 -7.93 -25.07
N LEU A 145 -31.59 -7.13 -25.11
CA LEU A 145 -32.25 -6.62 -23.90
C LEU A 145 -32.81 -7.75 -23.03
N LEU A 146 -33.43 -8.74 -23.64
CA LEU A 146 -33.96 -9.92 -22.91
C LEU A 146 -32.84 -10.67 -22.18
N CYS A 147 -31.70 -10.89 -22.88
CA CYS A 147 -30.54 -11.55 -22.29
C CYS A 147 -29.85 -10.71 -21.21
N LEU A 148 -29.87 -9.39 -21.30
CA LEU A 148 -29.24 -8.49 -20.32
C LEU A 148 -30.00 -8.38 -18.99
N VAL A 149 -31.24 -8.91 -18.89
CA VAL A 149 -32.02 -8.92 -17.64
C VAL A 149 -31.28 -9.62 -16.48
N PHE A 150 -30.35 -10.54 -16.78
CA PHE A 150 -29.56 -11.19 -15.73
C PHE A 150 -28.68 -10.19 -14.95
N ALA A 151 -28.25 -9.09 -15.58
CA ALA A 151 -27.32 -8.14 -14.96
C ALA A 151 -27.92 -7.42 -13.72
N PRO A 152 -29.13 -6.82 -13.78
CA PRO A 152 -29.77 -6.25 -12.60
C PRO A 152 -30.11 -7.29 -11.54
N ILE A 153 -30.48 -8.53 -11.91
CA ILE A 153 -30.71 -9.62 -10.95
C ILE A 153 -29.43 -9.98 -10.21
N SER A 154 -28.33 -10.12 -10.93
CA SER A 154 -27.02 -10.38 -10.36
C SER A 154 -26.56 -9.27 -9.43
N TYR A 155 -26.80 -8.00 -9.80
CA TYR A 155 -26.50 -6.85 -8.95
C TYR A 155 -27.32 -6.85 -7.66
N TYR A 156 -28.62 -7.13 -7.73
CA TYR A 156 -29.49 -7.22 -6.56
C TYR A 156 -29.00 -8.30 -5.58
N ILE A 157 -28.64 -9.48 -6.07
CA ILE A 157 -28.11 -10.56 -5.24
C ILE A 157 -26.76 -10.16 -4.62
N ALA A 158 -25.89 -9.49 -5.38
CA ALA A 158 -24.62 -8.99 -4.86
C ALA A 158 -24.81 -8.00 -3.72
N GLU A 159 -25.78 -7.09 -3.82
CA GLU A 159 -26.06 -6.10 -2.78
C GLU A 159 -26.59 -6.77 -1.50
N GLN A 160 -27.46 -7.77 -1.62
CA GLN A 160 -27.92 -8.56 -0.47
C GLN A 160 -26.78 -9.33 0.22
N MET A 161 -25.86 -9.88 -0.57
CA MET A 161 -24.69 -10.60 -0.04
C MET A 161 -23.63 -9.68 0.58
N LYS A 162 -23.61 -8.41 0.25
CA LYS A 162 -22.61 -7.44 0.70
C LYS A 162 -22.53 -7.33 2.22
N THR A 163 -23.66 -7.28 2.91
CA THR A 163 -23.69 -7.21 4.38
C THR A 163 -23.09 -8.45 5.04
N LEU A 164 -23.38 -9.64 4.47
CA LEU A 164 -22.80 -10.90 4.94
C LEU A 164 -21.28 -10.93 4.74
N VAL A 165 -20.82 -10.55 3.55
CA VAL A 165 -19.38 -10.47 3.22
C VAL A 165 -18.67 -9.48 4.13
N GLN A 166 -19.27 -8.32 4.40
CA GLN A 166 -18.69 -7.31 5.29
C GLN A 166 -18.60 -7.80 6.74
N ARG A 167 -19.66 -8.41 7.28
CA ARG A 167 -19.68 -8.94 8.65
C ARG A 167 -18.65 -10.06 8.84
N THR A 168 -18.65 -11.05 7.95
CA THR A 168 -17.73 -12.18 8.04
C THR A 168 -16.27 -11.72 7.80
N GLY A 169 -16.07 -10.78 6.88
CA GLY A 169 -14.76 -10.19 6.62
C GLY A 169 -14.22 -9.37 7.80
N ALA A 170 -15.07 -8.63 8.52
CA ALA A 170 -14.69 -7.90 9.73
C ALA A 170 -14.27 -8.85 10.85
N ALA A 171 -15.04 -9.92 11.09
CA ALA A 171 -14.71 -10.96 12.08
C ALA A 171 -13.38 -11.66 11.77
N ASN A 172 -13.14 -11.99 10.49
CA ASN A 172 -11.85 -12.57 10.07
C ASN A 172 -10.68 -11.60 10.26
N LYS A 173 -10.88 -10.32 9.98
CA LYS A 173 -9.84 -9.30 10.19
C LYS A 173 -9.48 -9.14 11.68
N GLU A 174 -10.45 -9.18 12.55
CA GLU A 174 -10.24 -9.14 14.00
C GLU A 174 -9.46 -10.37 14.50
N SER A 175 -9.87 -11.58 14.07
CA SER A 175 -9.18 -12.83 14.38
C SER A 175 -7.74 -12.84 13.84
N THR A 176 -7.51 -12.31 12.62
CA THR A 176 -6.16 -12.11 12.06
C THR A 176 -5.31 -11.20 12.95
N GLY A 177 -5.91 -10.13 13.48
CA GLY A 177 -5.24 -9.22 14.40
C GLY A 177 -4.81 -9.91 15.70
N ARG A 178 -5.71 -10.70 16.31
CA ARG A 178 -5.42 -11.50 17.51
C ARG A 178 -4.30 -12.52 17.26
N LEU A 179 -4.35 -13.23 16.14
CA LEU A 179 -3.31 -14.18 15.74
C LEU A 179 -1.96 -13.49 15.56
N SER A 180 -1.94 -12.34 14.88
CA SER A 180 -0.71 -11.56 14.68
C SER A 180 -0.09 -11.10 15.99
N ALA A 181 -0.90 -10.62 16.94
CA ALA A 181 -0.45 -10.23 18.28
C ALA A 181 0.10 -11.43 19.06
N ALA A 182 -0.58 -12.58 19.03
CA ALA A 182 -0.13 -13.82 19.68
C ALA A 182 1.17 -14.35 19.05
N THR A 183 1.33 -14.22 17.73
CA THR A 183 2.56 -14.60 17.02
C THR A 183 3.73 -13.71 17.45
N LEU A 184 3.51 -12.39 17.49
CA LEU A 184 4.54 -11.44 17.94
C LEU A 184 4.96 -11.69 19.36
N ASP A 185 4.01 -11.92 20.29
CA ASP A 185 4.28 -12.27 21.68
C ASP A 185 5.15 -13.53 21.78
N ARG A 186 4.82 -14.58 21.03
CA ARG A 186 5.61 -15.83 21.03
C ARG A 186 7.02 -15.66 20.49
N VAL A 187 7.19 -14.89 19.44
CA VAL A 187 8.52 -14.64 18.82
C VAL A 187 9.37 -13.78 19.75
N SER A 188 8.81 -12.69 20.27
CA SER A 188 9.53 -11.76 21.15
C SER A 188 9.82 -12.37 22.51
N GLY A 189 8.89 -13.16 23.07
CA GLY A 189 9.01 -13.83 24.36
C GLY A 189 9.65 -15.22 24.30
N ALA A 190 10.14 -15.69 23.13
CA ALA A 190 10.56 -17.08 22.93
C ALA A 190 11.62 -17.57 23.95
N LEU A 191 12.58 -16.71 24.28
CA LEU A 191 13.62 -17.04 25.30
C LEU A 191 13.00 -17.18 26.69
N THR A 192 12.14 -16.23 27.08
CA THR A 192 11.44 -16.24 28.37
C THR A 192 10.59 -17.50 28.53
N TYR A 193 9.84 -17.88 27.50
CA TYR A 193 9.02 -19.09 27.55
C TYR A 193 9.85 -20.38 27.71
N ARG A 194 11.05 -20.43 27.09
CA ARG A 194 11.98 -21.56 27.26
C ARG A 194 12.57 -21.62 28.70
N VAL A 195 13.01 -20.47 29.21
CA VAL A 195 13.65 -20.39 30.51
C VAL A 195 12.67 -20.75 31.63
N TYR A 196 11.42 -20.30 31.56
CA TYR A 196 10.40 -20.53 32.56
C TYR A 196 9.48 -21.74 32.32
N GLY A 197 9.73 -22.53 31.26
CA GLY A 197 8.96 -23.75 30.97
C GLY A 197 7.51 -23.52 30.53
N TRP A 198 7.13 -22.32 30.11
CA TRP A 198 5.76 -21.96 29.75
C TRP A 198 5.36 -22.27 28.27
N GLY A 199 6.23 -22.95 27.54
CA GLY A 199 6.05 -23.26 26.13
C GLY A 199 4.77 -24.04 25.82
N GLY A 200 4.39 -25.01 26.67
CA GLY A 200 3.21 -25.85 26.48
C GLY A 200 1.88 -25.08 26.60
N ALA A 201 1.70 -24.37 27.75
CA ALA A 201 0.48 -23.60 28.00
C ALA A 201 0.24 -22.50 26.95
N ARG A 202 1.30 -21.79 26.58
CA ARG A 202 1.24 -20.77 25.53
C ARG A 202 1.07 -21.38 24.12
N GLY A 203 1.57 -22.62 23.91
CA GLY A 203 1.31 -23.41 22.71
C GLY A 203 -0.18 -23.67 22.51
N ALA A 204 -0.87 -24.14 23.53
CA ALA A 204 -2.32 -24.39 23.50
C ALA A 204 -3.13 -23.10 23.25
N ALA A 205 -2.75 -21.98 23.88
CA ALA A 205 -3.41 -20.69 23.65
C ALA A 205 -3.21 -20.19 22.19
N TYR A 206 -2.03 -20.38 21.63
CA TYR A 206 -1.76 -20.03 20.24
C TYR A 206 -2.55 -20.90 19.27
N GLU A 207 -2.64 -22.21 19.53
CA GLU A 207 -3.45 -23.14 18.75
C GLU A 207 -4.93 -22.76 18.76
N ALA A 208 -5.46 -22.32 19.89
CA ALA A 208 -6.83 -21.80 19.95
C ALA A 208 -7.02 -20.53 19.07
N CYS A 209 -6.04 -19.64 19.00
CA CYS A 209 -6.06 -18.50 18.10
C CYS A 209 -6.00 -18.92 16.61
N LEU A 210 -5.23 -19.96 16.29
CA LEU A 210 -5.17 -20.52 14.93
C LEU A 210 -6.50 -21.13 14.52
N GLN A 211 -7.14 -21.90 15.39
CA GLN A 211 -8.47 -22.50 15.12
C GLN A 211 -9.55 -21.43 14.95
N ASP A 212 -9.52 -20.37 15.77
CA ASP A 212 -10.45 -19.24 15.61
C ASP A 212 -10.24 -18.53 14.28
N TYR A 213 -8.97 -18.29 13.90
CA TYR A 213 -8.63 -17.72 12.59
C TYR A 213 -9.11 -18.62 11.44
N GLU A 214 -8.86 -19.92 11.49
CA GLU A 214 -9.31 -20.86 10.46
C GLU A 214 -10.83 -20.83 10.29
N ARG A 215 -11.58 -20.92 11.39
CA ARG A 215 -13.04 -20.88 11.37
C ARG A 215 -13.58 -19.57 10.79
N THR A 216 -13.01 -18.45 11.18
CA THR A 216 -13.45 -17.13 10.68
C THR A 216 -13.03 -16.91 9.24
N ALA A 217 -11.85 -17.40 8.81
CA ALA A 217 -11.38 -17.34 7.43
C ALA A 217 -12.27 -18.16 6.47
N VAL A 218 -12.63 -19.40 6.88
CA VAL A 218 -13.55 -20.23 6.10
C VAL A 218 -14.93 -19.56 6.00
N LYS A 219 -15.49 -19.06 7.11
CA LYS A 219 -16.79 -18.36 7.10
C LYS A 219 -16.75 -17.09 6.24
N ALA A 220 -15.65 -16.36 6.20
CA ALA A 220 -15.48 -15.17 5.36
C ALA A 220 -15.27 -15.54 3.88
N GLY A 221 -14.60 -16.65 3.61
CA GLY A 221 -14.32 -17.14 2.26
C GLY A 221 -15.54 -17.71 1.56
N LEU A 222 -16.42 -18.35 2.29
CA LEU A 222 -17.58 -19.07 1.73
C LEU A 222 -18.52 -18.18 0.89
N PRO A 223 -18.99 -17.01 1.37
CA PRO A 223 -19.85 -16.13 0.57
C PRO A 223 -19.10 -15.59 -0.67
N VAL A 224 -17.82 -15.30 -0.54
CA VAL A 224 -16.99 -14.80 -1.65
C VAL A 224 -16.78 -15.88 -2.72
N ALA A 225 -16.58 -17.13 -2.31
CA ALA A 225 -16.43 -18.27 -3.22
C ALA A 225 -17.74 -18.68 -3.89
N ALA A 226 -18.89 -18.48 -3.22
CA ALA A 226 -20.19 -18.81 -3.77
C ALA A 226 -20.68 -17.83 -4.87
N MET A 227 -20.16 -16.60 -4.90
CA MET A 227 -20.57 -15.57 -5.86
C MET A 227 -20.34 -15.97 -7.34
N PRO A 228 -19.16 -16.42 -7.78
CA PRO A 228 -18.94 -16.76 -9.18
C PRO A 228 -19.86 -17.86 -9.72
N PRO A 229 -20.08 -18.98 -9.01
CA PRO A 229 -21.04 -20.00 -9.43
C PRO A 229 -22.47 -19.46 -9.55
N LEU A 230 -22.93 -18.67 -8.57
CA LEU A 230 -24.27 -18.04 -8.60
C LEU A 230 -24.43 -17.16 -9.84
N TYR A 231 -23.48 -16.31 -10.14
CA TYR A 231 -23.50 -15.50 -11.37
C TYR A 231 -23.50 -16.36 -12.62
N GLY A 232 -22.76 -17.47 -12.62
CA GLY A 232 -22.74 -18.42 -13.72
C GLY A 232 -24.12 -18.99 -13.99
N VAL A 233 -24.81 -19.46 -12.94
CA VAL A 233 -26.16 -20.03 -13.06
C VAL A 233 -27.16 -18.98 -13.56
N ILE A 234 -27.15 -17.77 -12.99
CA ILE A 234 -28.05 -16.69 -13.39
C ILE A 234 -27.82 -16.31 -14.86
N SER A 235 -26.57 -16.20 -15.30
CA SER A 235 -26.24 -15.88 -16.68
C SER A 235 -26.65 -16.98 -17.68
N MET A 236 -26.70 -18.26 -17.24
CA MET A 236 -27.16 -19.36 -18.09
C MET A 236 -28.63 -19.23 -18.52
N THR A 237 -29.46 -18.51 -17.76
CA THR A 237 -30.84 -18.22 -18.20
C THR A 237 -30.85 -17.42 -19.51
N GLY A 238 -29.90 -16.52 -19.69
CA GLY A 238 -29.72 -15.79 -20.96
C GLY A 238 -29.36 -16.72 -22.13
N VAL A 239 -28.58 -17.76 -21.89
CA VAL A 239 -28.25 -18.77 -22.93
C VAL A 239 -29.48 -19.51 -23.37
N LEU A 240 -30.42 -19.84 -22.46
CA LEU A 240 -31.70 -20.48 -22.83
C LEU A 240 -32.51 -19.56 -23.79
N PHE A 241 -32.57 -18.26 -23.51
CA PHE A 241 -33.22 -17.30 -24.42
C PHE A 241 -32.53 -17.25 -25.80
N ILE A 242 -31.19 -17.31 -25.83
CA ILE A 242 -30.44 -17.31 -27.08
C ILE A 242 -30.77 -18.55 -27.90
N PHE A 243 -30.83 -19.75 -27.28
CA PHE A 243 -31.20 -20.97 -28.00
C PHE A 243 -32.65 -20.96 -28.46
N THR A 244 -33.58 -20.44 -27.67
CA THR A 244 -35.02 -20.44 -28.05
C THR A 244 -35.33 -19.39 -29.12
N PHE A 245 -34.94 -18.17 -28.94
CA PHE A 245 -35.23 -17.05 -29.88
C PHE A 245 -34.21 -16.93 -31.01
N GLY A 246 -32.93 -17.19 -30.73
CA GLY A 246 -31.91 -17.19 -31.76
C GLY A 246 -32.06 -18.30 -32.79
N ALA A 247 -32.52 -19.51 -32.34
CA ALA A 247 -32.85 -20.55 -33.30
C ALA A 247 -34.01 -20.17 -34.19
N ARG A 248 -35.02 -19.45 -33.69
CA ARG A 248 -36.12 -18.87 -34.56
C ARG A 248 -35.58 -17.83 -35.53
N ASN A 249 -34.62 -17.01 -35.15
CA ASN A 249 -33.97 -16.04 -36.04
C ASN A 249 -33.23 -16.77 -37.17
N VAL A 250 -32.53 -17.89 -36.90
CA VAL A 250 -31.85 -18.71 -37.89
C VAL A 250 -32.86 -19.43 -38.80
N ALA A 251 -33.98 -19.87 -38.28
CA ALA A 251 -35.07 -20.53 -39.03
C ALA A 251 -35.92 -19.53 -39.88
N GLY A 252 -35.63 -18.23 -39.81
CA GLY A 252 -36.36 -17.20 -40.53
C GLY A 252 -37.75 -16.87 -39.95
N THR A 253 -38.08 -17.38 -38.79
CA THR A 253 -39.37 -17.15 -38.07
C THR A 253 -39.23 -16.21 -36.87
N GLY A 254 -38.04 -15.62 -36.67
CA GLY A 254 -37.71 -14.77 -35.56
C GLY A 254 -37.77 -13.26 -35.84
N TRP A 255 -37.19 -12.47 -34.98
CA TRP A 255 -37.19 -11.02 -35.02
C TRP A 255 -36.14 -10.43 -35.99
N ALA A 256 -35.09 -11.20 -36.29
CA ALA A 256 -34.00 -10.84 -37.19
C ALA A 256 -33.63 -12.05 -38.04
N ALA A 257 -33.22 -11.81 -39.29
CA ALA A 257 -32.71 -12.88 -40.16
C ALA A 257 -31.22 -13.16 -39.78
N TRP A 258 -30.95 -14.34 -39.25
CA TRP A 258 -29.63 -14.74 -38.86
C TRP A 258 -29.12 -15.92 -39.68
N ASP A 259 -27.82 -15.98 -39.86
CA ASP A 259 -27.07 -17.16 -40.26
C ASP A 259 -26.42 -17.82 -39.03
N ILE A 260 -25.77 -18.95 -39.25
CA ILE A 260 -25.02 -19.66 -38.18
C ILE A 260 -23.89 -18.79 -37.63
N ALA A 261 -23.26 -17.95 -38.45
CA ALA A 261 -22.23 -17.02 -38.00
C ALA A 261 -22.78 -16.03 -36.96
N ALA A 262 -23.93 -15.40 -37.24
CA ALA A 262 -24.60 -14.47 -36.35
C ALA A 262 -24.97 -15.13 -35.01
N PHE A 263 -25.59 -16.33 -35.08
CA PHE A 263 -25.95 -17.10 -33.87
C PHE A 263 -24.74 -17.41 -32.98
N THR A 264 -23.67 -17.95 -33.56
CA THR A 264 -22.46 -18.33 -32.86
C THR A 264 -21.75 -17.09 -32.29
N THR A 265 -21.69 -16.01 -33.06
CA THR A 265 -21.11 -14.73 -32.61
C THR A 265 -21.87 -14.16 -31.42
N PHE A 266 -23.22 -14.14 -31.49
CA PHE A 266 -24.09 -13.65 -30.43
C PHE A 266 -23.92 -14.46 -29.15
N LEU A 267 -23.94 -15.79 -29.25
CA LEU A 267 -23.76 -16.71 -28.12
C LEU A 267 -22.40 -16.52 -27.46
N SER A 268 -21.33 -16.45 -28.26
CA SER A 268 -19.95 -16.24 -27.77
C SER A 268 -19.80 -14.88 -27.11
N CYS A 269 -20.32 -13.80 -27.72
CA CYS A 269 -20.32 -12.45 -27.15
C CYS A 269 -21.04 -12.41 -25.81
N PHE A 270 -22.22 -12.99 -25.72
CA PHE A 270 -23.01 -13.06 -24.50
C PHE A 270 -22.26 -13.82 -23.39
N GLY A 271 -21.67 -14.98 -23.68
CA GLY A 271 -20.89 -15.75 -22.70
C GLY A 271 -19.71 -14.96 -22.15
N LYS A 272 -18.98 -14.25 -23.02
CA LYS A 272 -17.84 -13.38 -22.63
C LYS A 272 -18.32 -12.17 -21.82
N LEU A 273 -19.44 -11.57 -22.17
CA LEU A 273 -20.07 -10.47 -21.41
C LEU A 273 -20.48 -10.93 -20.01
N ALA A 274 -21.13 -12.08 -19.88
CA ALA A 274 -21.54 -12.65 -18.60
C ALA A 274 -20.37 -12.90 -17.65
N VAL A 275 -19.30 -13.52 -18.16
CA VAL A 275 -18.06 -13.70 -17.39
C VAL A 275 -17.41 -12.37 -16.98
N LYS A 276 -17.39 -11.39 -17.87
CA LYS A 276 -16.82 -10.06 -17.55
C LYS A 276 -17.64 -9.31 -16.51
N SER A 277 -18.96 -9.39 -16.55
CA SER A 277 -19.82 -8.69 -15.58
C SER A 277 -19.60 -9.20 -14.15
N SER A 278 -19.34 -10.52 -13.97
CA SER A 278 -19.05 -11.11 -12.65
C SER A 278 -17.74 -10.54 -12.01
N HIS A 279 -16.84 -10.02 -12.80
CA HIS A 279 -15.60 -9.42 -12.31
C HIS A 279 -15.76 -7.96 -11.84
N ALA A 280 -16.82 -7.26 -12.23
CA ALA A 280 -17.04 -5.87 -11.85
C ALA A 280 -17.11 -5.66 -10.33
N ALA A 281 -17.67 -6.61 -9.59
CA ALA A 281 -17.73 -6.56 -8.13
C ALA A 281 -16.35 -6.53 -7.45
N LYS A 282 -15.32 -7.15 -8.04
CA LYS A 282 -13.96 -7.15 -7.51
C LYS A 282 -13.30 -5.77 -7.54
N LEU A 283 -13.69 -4.94 -8.51
CA LEU A 283 -13.21 -3.55 -8.61
C LEU A 283 -13.63 -2.74 -7.39
N PHE A 284 -14.90 -2.85 -7.00
CA PHE A 284 -15.47 -2.08 -5.90
C PHE A 284 -14.69 -2.29 -4.58
N ASN A 285 -14.39 -3.56 -4.26
CA ASN A 285 -13.62 -3.89 -3.05
C ASN A 285 -12.19 -3.31 -3.08
N ALA A 286 -11.53 -3.30 -4.24
CA ALA A 286 -10.19 -2.75 -4.37
C ALA A 286 -10.17 -1.23 -4.22
N VAL A 287 -11.16 -0.54 -4.79
CA VAL A 287 -11.31 0.92 -4.68
C VAL A 287 -11.65 1.31 -3.24
N GLN A 288 -12.57 0.59 -2.59
CA GLN A 288 -12.94 0.85 -1.19
C GLN A 288 -11.75 0.69 -0.24
N LYS A 289 -10.94 -0.37 -0.42
CA LYS A 289 -9.72 -0.56 0.37
C LYS A 289 -8.73 0.59 0.16
N ALA A 290 -8.55 1.04 -1.07
CA ALA A 290 -7.68 2.17 -1.38
C ALA A 290 -8.19 3.49 -0.77
N GLN A 291 -9.51 3.73 -0.77
CA GLN A 291 -10.11 4.92 -0.14
C GLN A 291 -9.89 4.95 1.37
N VAL A 292 -10.03 3.82 2.05
CA VAL A 292 -9.76 3.71 3.50
C VAL A 292 -8.29 4.02 3.79
N SER A 293 -7.37 3.42 3.04
CA SER A 293 -5.93 3.68 3.18
C SER A 293 -5.58 5.12 2.84
N TRP A 294 -6.18 5.71 1.80
CA TRP A 294 -6.02 7.11 1.46
C TRP A 294 -6.48 8.05 2.59
N GLY A 295 -7.62 7.78 3.22
CA GLY A 295 -8.09 8.57 4.36
C GLY A 295 -7.09 8.64 5.52
N ARG A 296 -6.30 7.56 5.71
CA ARG A 296 -5.27 7.49 6.76
C ARG A 296 -4.00 8.28 6.43
N ILE A 297 -3.60 8.29 5.15
CA ILE A 297 -2.34 8.93 4.72
C ILE A 297 -2.54 10.35 4.18
N LYS A 298 -3.76 10.71 3.76
CA LYS A 298 -4.08 12.03 3.20
C LYS A 298 -3.55 13.22 4.03
N PRO A 299 -3.66 13.23 5.38
CA PRO A 299 -3.10 14.32 6.20
C PRO A 299 -1.59 14.46 6.08
N LEU A 300 -0.89 13.38 5.71
CA LEU A 300 0.57 13.31 5.57
C LEU A 300 1.03 13.53 4.12
N MET A 301 0.13 13.74 3.18
CA MET A 301 0.44 13.89 1.74
C MET A 301 0.54 15.36 1.30
N ARG A 302 0.77 16.27 2.24
CA ARG A 302 1.08 17.67 1.93
C ARG A 302 2.51 17.75 1.39
N GLN A 303 2.74 18.61 0.41
CA GLN A 303 4.10 18.83 -0.10
C GLN A 303 4.94 19.48 1.01
N PRO A 304 6.08 18.88 1.39
CA PRO A 304 6.88 19.43 2.47
C PRO A 304 7.54 20.74 2.02
N ASP A 305 7.59 21.71 2.93
CA ASP A 305 8.35 22.92 2.71
C ASP A 305 9.83 22.59 2.50
N PRO A 306 10.60 23.39 1.72
CA PRO A 306 12.02 23.18 1.56
C PRO A 306 12.73 23.22 2.92
N LEU A 307 13.80 22.44 3.07
CA LEU A 307 14.62 22.51 4.27
C LEU A 307 15.33 23.88 4.28
N PRO A 308 15.26 24.62 5.40
CA PRO A 308 16.05 25.83 5.53
C PRO A 308 17.55 25.52 5.54
N GLU A 309 18.36 26.43 5.02
CA GLU A 309 19.83 26.31 5.06
C GLU A 309 20.33 26.37 6.50
N GLU A 310 21.37 25.57 6.82
CA GLU A 310 22.03 25.62 8.13
C GLU A 310 22.69 27.00 8.34
N ILE A 311 22.35 27.68 9.43
CA ILE A 311 22.93 28.95 9.80
C ILE A 311 23.92 28.71 10.94
N PRO A 312 25.22 28.93 10.78
CA PRO A 312 26.16 28.77 11.86
C PRO A 312 25.91 29.82 12.96
N ALA A 313 25.63 29.33 14.18
CA ALA A 313 25.37 30.18 15.33
C ALA A 313 26.67 30.71 15.93
N LYS A 314 26.65 31.95 16.42
CA LYS A 314 27.74 32.55 17.23
C LYS A 314 27.50 32.14 18.70
N PRO A 315 28.59 31.96 19.49
CA PRO A 315 28.46 31.71 20.94
C PRO A 315 27.79 32.90 21.64
N GLU A 316 26.59 32.66 22.16
CA GLU A 316 25.77 33.65 22.87
C GLU A 316 25.24 33.13 24.20
N THR A 317 24.68 34.01 25.03
CA THR A 317 24.19 33.65 26.35
C THR A 317 22.83 32.92 26.23
N LEU A 318 22.68 31.79 26.89
CA LEU A 318 21.42 31.07 27.06
C LEU A 318 20.71 31.54 28.33
N THR A 319 19.49 32.06 28.21
CA THR A 319 18.67 32.50 29.33
C THR A 319 17.38 31.68 29.39
N VAL A 320 17.14 31.04 30.51
CA VAL A 320 15.91 30.28 30.81
C VAL A 320 15.14 31.05 31.89
N ASN A 321 13.85 31.30 31.66
CA ASN A 321 13.02 32.07 32.60
C ASN A 321 11.68 31.35 32.80
N LYS A 322 11.41 30.98 34.07
CA LYS A 322 10.19 30.32 34.54
C LYS A 322 9.74 29.15 33.63
N LEU A 323 10.70 28.32 33.23
CA LEU A 323 10.43 27.18 32.39
C LEU A 323 9.62 26.14 33.16
N GLY A 324 8.47 25.76 32.60
CA GLY A 324 7.61 24.71 33.12
C GLY A 324 7.25 23.70 32.04
N PHE A 325 7.08 22.43 32.45
CA PHE A 325 6.65 21.35 31.56
C PHE A 325 5.89 20.26 32.33
N ALA A 326 4.83 19.74 31.69
CA ALA A 326 4.08 18.56 32.14
C ALA A 326 3.81 17.64 30.95
N TYR A 327 3.94 16.32 31.13
CA TYR A 327 3.43 15.35 30.15
C TYR A 327 1.89 15.35 30.16
N ARG A 328 1.27 15.04 29.03
CA ARG A 328 -0.21 15.01 28.90
C ARG A 328 -0.85 14.20 30.02
N GLY A 329 -1.69 14.83 30.83
CA GLY A 329 -2.42 14.19 31.94
C GLY A 329 -1.59 13.87 33.16
N GLY A 330 -0.32 14.27 33.22
CA GLY A 330 0.60 14.07 34.33
C GLY A 330 0.81 15.31 35.20
N ALA A 331 1.44 15.11 36.35
CA ALA A 331 1.92 16.19 37.21
C ALA A 331 3.04 16.99 36.53
N PRO A 332 3.20 18.30 36.83
CA PRO A 332 4.31 19.09 36.33
C PRO A 332 5.66 18.48 36.67
N VAL A 333 6.50 18.26 35.66
CA VAL A 333 7.86 17.69 35.81
C VAL A 333 8.90 18.80 36.00
N LEU A 334 8.72 19.92 35.27
CA LEU A 334 9.54 21.12 35.44
C LEU A 334 8.63 22.25 35.94
N GLN A 335 9.13 22.99 36.95
CA GLN A 335 8.39 24.10 37.56
C GLN A 335 9.33 25.26 37.83
N ASP A 336 9.03 26.43 37.30
CA ASP A 336 9.71 27.71 37.54
C ASP A 336 11.27 27.66 37.41
N ILE A 337 11.78 26.85 36.47
CA ILE A 337 13.22 26.73 36.26
C ILE A 337 13.73 28.03 35.62
N THR A 338 14.64 28.71 36.35
CA THR A 338 15.23 29.98 35.91
C THR A 338 16.74 29.95 36.10
N PHE A 339 17.51 30.19 35.05
CA PHE A 339 18.97 30.34 35.08
C PHE A 339 19.50 31.00 33.83
N THR A 340 20.79 31.37 33.90
CA THR A 340 21.52 31.93 32.76
C THR A 340 22.85 31.20 32.62
N ALA A 341 23.15 30.71 31.40
CA ALA A 341 24.40 30.07 31.05
C ALA A 341 25.18 30.94 30.09
N GLN A 342 26.41 31.30 30.49
CA GLN A 342 27.35 32.15 29.72
C GLN A 342 28.13 31.30 28.70
N PRO A 343 28.47 31.80 27.53
CA PRO A 343 29.34 31.12 26.57
C PRO A 343 30.69 30.74 27.20
N GLY A 344 31.21 29.57 26.82
CA GLY A 344 32.48 29.07 27.34
C GLY A 344 32.45 28.61 28.80
N ARG A 345 31.30 28.57 29.45
CA ARG A 345 31.14 28.06 30.84
C ARG A 345 30.45 26.73 30.86
N ILE A 346 30.84 25.86 31.78
CA ILE A 346 30.14 24.60 32.09
C ILE A 346 29.09 24.90 33.16
N PHE A 347 27.83 24.60 32.81
CA PHE A 347 26.70 24.72 33.73
C PHE A 347 26.24 23.35 34.20
N GLY A 348 26.42 23.02 35.49
CA GLY A 348 26.09 21.74 36.08
C GLY A 348 24.63 21.68 36.56
N ILE A 349 23.87 20.67 36.10
CA ILE A 349 22.51 20.40 36.57
C ILE A 349 22.50 19.11 37.35
N THR A 350 22.14 19.19 38.62
CA THR A 350 22.09 18.04 39.53
C THR A 350 20.72 17.88 40.19
N GLY A 351 20.43 16.72 40.72
CA GLY A 351 19.15 16.43 41.40
C GLY A 351 18.88 14.93 41.49
N ALA A 352 17.83 14.58 42.21
CA ALA A 352 17.42 13.18 42.42
C ALA A 352 17.11 12.46 41.09
N VAL A 353 17.03 11.13 41.12
CA VAL A 353 16.58 10.33 39.98
C VAL A 353 15.13 10.69 39.68
N ALA A 354 14.79 10.80 38.41
CA ALA A 354 13.46 11.16 37.90
C ALA A 354 12.97 12.61 38.21
N CYS A 355 13.85 13.52 38.67
CA CYS A 355 13.47 14.93 38.93
C CYS A 355 13.36 15.81 37.65
N GLY A 356 13.44 15.25 36.43
CA GLY A 356 13.24 16.01 35.19
C GLY A 356 14.51 16.52 34.50
N LYS A 357 15.75 16.13 34.94
CA LYS A 357 17.00 16.57 34.26
C LYS A 357 17.04 16.29 32.79
N SER A 358 16.69 15.09 32.36
CA SER A 358 16.62 14.69 30.96
C SER A 358 15.49 15.43 30.20
N THR A 359 14.38 15.71 30.88
CA THR A 359 13.27 16.50 30.33
C THR A 359 13.69 17.94 30.07
N LEU A 360 14.51 18.52 30.97
CA LEU A 360 15.07 19.85 30.77
C LEU A 360 15.99 19.89 29.54
N GLY A 361 16.90 18.88 29.39
CA GLY A 361 17.72 18.76 28.18
C GLY A 361 16.91 18.69 26.90
N LYS A 362 15.83 17.89 26.89
CA LYS A 362 14.91 17.78 25.75
C LYS A 362 14.13 19.07 25.48
N ALA A 363 13.83 19.89 26.50
CA ALA A 363 13.16 21.18 26.31
C ALA A 363 13.97 22.15 25.46
N PHE A 364 15.32 22.09 25.51
CA PHE A 364 16.18 22.93 24.64
C PHE A 364 16.09 22.57 23.16
N LEU A 365 15.67 21.35 22.82
CA LEU A 365 15.39 20.94 21.45
C LEU A 365 14.06 21.53 20.92
N CYS A 366 13.25 22.15 21.82
CA CYS A 366 11.90 22.66 21.52
C CYS A 366 10.94 21.60 20.94
N GLU A 367 11.24 20.30 21.14
CA GLU A 367 10.36 19.18 20.74
C GLU A 367 9.18 18.99 21.71
N LEU A 368 9.29 19.52 22.93
CA LEU A 368 8.28 19.47 23.98
C LEU A 368 7.65 20.85 24.14
N PRO A 369 6.31 20.96 24.12
CA PRO A 369 5.65 22.23 24.39
C PRO A 369 5.88 22.63 25.85
N TYR A 370 6.56 23.72 26.10
CA TYR A 370 6.89 24.23 27.43
C TYR A 370 6.20 25.56 27.71
N THR A 371 6.09 25.92 28.98
CA THR A 371 5.70 27.26 29.45
C THR A 371 6.93 28.04 29.90
N GLY A 372 6.87 29.36 29.93
CA GLY A 372 8.04 30.21 30.20
C GLY A 372 8.79 30.57 28.92
N SER A 373 10.10 30.81 29.02
CA SER A 373 10.92 31.29 27.91
C SER A 373 12.32 30.67 27.94
N ILE A 374 12.79 30.26 26.76
CA ILE A 374 14.19 29.83 26.53
C ILE A 374 14.76 30.72 25.43
N ARG A 375 15.74 31.56 25.76
CA ARG A 375 16.33 32.50 24.81
C ARG A 375 17.82 32.24 24.61
N TYR A 376 18.25 32.29 23.36
CA TYR A 376 19.62 32.28 22.96
C TYR A 376 19.98 33.59 22.25
N GLY A 377 20.94 34.34 22.79
CA GLY A 377 21.28 35.68 22.27
C GLY A 377 20.06 36.64 22.24
N GLY A 378 19.15 36.54 23.20
CA GLY A 378 17.93 37.35 23.24
C GLY A 378 16.78 36.88 22.36
N ARG A 379 16.98 35.94 21.41
CA ARG A 379 15.94 35.35 20.57
C ARG A 379 15.30 34.13 21.26
N GLU A 380 13.97 34.03 21.17
CA GLU A 380 13.20 32.89 21.71
C GLU A 380 13.46 31.64 20.85
N MET A 381 13.90 30.54 21.48
CA MET A 381 14.29 29.32 20.78
C MET A 381 13.10 28.60 20.13
N ALA A 382 11.90 28.69 20.71
CA ALA A 382 10.69 28.13 20.11
C ALA A 382 10.31 28.81 18.77
N GLY A 383 10.75 30.06 18.55
CA GLY A 383 10.54 30.79 17.30
C GLY A 383 11.63 30.57 16.25
N MET A 384 12.69 29.81 16.57
CA MET A 384 13.77 29.47 15.63
C MET A 384 13.34 28.32 14.72
N THR A 385 13.84 28.33 13.50
CA THR A 385 13.72 27.17 12.59
C THR A 385 14.57 26.00 13.09
N ASP A 386 14.29 24.78 12.64
CA ASP A 386 15.07 23.59 13.01
C ASP A 386 16.55 23.75 12.63
N ALA A 387 16.85 24.35 11.49
CA ALA A 387 18.22 24.61 11.06
C ALA A 387 18.95 25.61 11.97
N GLU A 388 18.29 26.66 12.41
CA GLU A 388 18.87 27.61 13.39
C GLU A 388 19.12 26.92 14.73
N ARG A 389 18.17 26.07 15.20
CA ARG A 389 18.33 25.30 16.46
C ARG A 389 19.46 24.30 16.39
N CYS A 390 19.62 23.57 15.28
CA CYS A 390 20.72 22.61 15.09
C CYS A 390 22.10 23.31 15.14
N GLY A 391 22.20 24.57 14.76
CA GLY A 391 23.43 25.37 14.91
C GLY A 391 23.73 25.80 16.36
N VAL A 392 22.70 25.80 17.25
CA VAL A 392 22.80 26.27 18.63
C VAL A 392 22.92 25.12 19.65
N VAL A 393 22.18 24.01 19.44
CA VAL A 393 22.05 22.92 20.42
C VAL A 393 22.58 21.63 19.85
N GLY A 394 23.63 21.07 20.47
CA GLY A 394 24.01 19.68 20.34
C GLY A 394 23.45 18.91 21.55
N TYR A 395 22.74 17.78 21.33
CA TYR A 395 22.16 16.99 22.38
C TYR A 395 22.69 15.55 22.35
N LEU A 396 23.23 15.10 23.49
CA LEU A 396 23.59 13.70 23.72
C LEU A 396 22.71 13.14 24.83
N GLY A 397 21.85 12.19 24.48
CA GLY A 397 20.97 11.51 25.41
C GLY A 397 21.64 10.33 26.13
N HIS A 398 20.92 9.72 27.06
CA HIS A 398 21.38 8.51 27.77
C HIS A 398 21.48 7.29 26.85
N ASP A 399 20.56 7.17 25.92
CA ASP A 399 20.48 6.05 24.96
C ASP A 399 20.81 6.61 23.57
N PRO A 400 22.08 6.56 23.11
CA PRO A 400 22.46 7.04 21.80
C PRO A 400 21.91 6.12 20.70
N GLU A 401 21.22 6.70 19.72
CA GLU A 401 20.71 5.98 18.55
C GLU A 401 21.76 6.00 17.43
N LEU A 402 22.23 4.83 17.02
CA LEU A 402 23.12 4.68 15.87
C LEU A 402 22.33 4.35 14.62
N LEU A 403 22.71 4.98 13.50
CA LEU A 403 22.22 4.60 12.19
C LEU A 403 22.71 3.20 11.84
N SER A 404 21.88 2.39 11.20
CA SER A 404 22.27 1.07 10.65
C SER A 404 23.18 1.23 9.43
N ASP A 405 24.38 1.82 9.64
CA ASP A 405 25.35 2.16 8.61
C ASP A 405 26.79 1.97 9.13
N SER A 406 27.78 2.37 8.35
CA SER A 406 29.18 2.33 8.76
C SER A 406 29.48 3.31 9.92
N ILE A 407 30.56 3.06 10.66
CA ILE A 407 31.08 3.97 11.68
C ILE A 407 31.37 5.33 11.03
N ARG A 408 32.00 5.35 9.85
CA ARG A 408 32.24 6.57 9.07
C ARG A 408 30.98 7.39 8.88
N ASN A 409 29.91 6.77 8.39
CA ASN A 409 28.65 7.46 8.09
C ASN A 409 27.93 7.93 9.34
N ASN A 410 28.05 7.21 10.46
CA ASN A 410 27.51 7.64 11.76
C ASN A 410 28.21 8.89 12.29
N ILE A 411 29.53 9.04 12.04
CA ILE A 411 30.29 10.22 12.48
C ILE A 411 30.09 11.40 11.55
N LEU A 412 30.23 11.17 10.25
CA LEU A 412 30.28 12.27 9.27
C LEU A 412 28.91 12.73 8.80
N LEU A 413 27.87 11.88 8.86
CA LEU A 413 26.51 12.19 8.39
C LEU A 413 26.48 12.84 6.99
N GLY A 414 27.37 12.38 6.08
CA GLY A 414 27.49 12.88 4.72
C GLY A 414 28.41 14.10 4.55
N ARG A 415 29.08 14.57 5.62
CA ARG A 415 30.09 15.66 5.52
C ARG A 415 31.40 15.10 4.96
N ASP A 416 32.12 15.94 4.25
CA ASP A 416 33.47 15.62 3.75
C ASP A 416 34.52 16.11 4.79
N ASP A 417 34.83 15.22 5.76
CA ASP A 417 35.81 15.49 6.84
C ASP A 417 36.53 14.18 7.25
N ASP A 418 37.58 14.28 8.06
CA ASP A 418 38.32 13.14 8.60
C ASP A 418 37.65 12.52 9.84
N ALA A 419 36.99 11.37 9.67
CA ALA A 419 36.37 10.65 10.78
C ALA A 419 37.35 10.25 11.88
N TRP A 420 38.63 10.01 11.56
CA TRP A 420 39.64 9.64 12.56
C TRP A 420 39.96 10.79 13.54
N LYS A 421 39.81 12.03 13.10
CA LYS A 421 39.96 13.21 13.97
C LYS A 421 38.98 13.16 15.16
N TYR A 422 37.73 12.81 14.87
CA TYR A 422 36.68 12.69 15.89
C TYR A 422 36.92 11.48 16.80
N LEU A 423 37.26 10.32 16.23
CA LEU A 423 37.56 9.10 17.00
C LEU A 423 38.77 9.28 17.94
N ARG A 424 39.80 10.03 17.54
CA ARG A 424 40.89 10.37 18.43
C ARG A 424 40.46 11.25 19.59
N ALA A 425 39.60 12.23 19.33
CA ALA A 425 39.10 13.14 20.37
C ALA A 425 38.32 12.40 21.47
N VAL A 426 37.63 11.33 21.12
CA VAL A 426 36.81 10.51 22.06
C VAL A 426 37.52 9.22 22.49
N CYS A 427 38.83 9.06 22.21
CA CYS A 427 39.63 7.89 22.54
C CYS A 427 38.98 6.53 22.08
N LEU A 428 38.49 6.51 20.84
CA LEU A 428 37.86 5.31 20.23
C LEU A 428 38.67 4.81 19.00
N GLU A 429 39.74 5.50 18.61
CA GLU A 429 40.53 5.22 17.41
C GLU A 429 41.10 3.80 17.39
N ASP A 430 41.72 3.36 18.51
CA ASP A 430 42.39 2.06 18.59
C ASP A 430 41.36 0.92 18.55
N GLU A 431 40.22 1.11 19.22
CA GLU A 431 39.14 0.14 19.22
C GLU A 431 38.55 -0.05 17.79
N VAL A 432 38.37 1.04 17.05
CA VAL A 432 37.86 0.97 15.67
C VAL A 432 38.91 0.42 14.71
N LYS A 433 40.18 0.74 14.89
CA LYS A 433 41.29 0.14 14.08
C LYS A 433 41.42 -1.36 14.28
N ALA A 434 41.11 -1.86 15.48
CA ALA A 434 41.12 -3.28 15.79
C ALA A 434 39.92 -4.05 15.16
N MET A 435 38.92 -3.34 14.66
CA MET A 435 37.79 -3.98 13.97
C MET A 435 38.18 -4.41 12.57
N PRO A 436 37.68 -5.57 12.06
CA PRO A 436 38.08 -6.12 10.74
C PRO A 436 37.91 -5.16 9.57
N ASN A 437 36.86 -4.30 9.62
CA ASN A 437 36.54 -3.34 8.56
C ASN A 437 36.83 -1.89 8.96
N GLY A 438 37.46 -1.63 10.11
CA GLY A 438 37.78 -0.27 10.58
C GLY A 438 36.59 0.67 10.52
N LEU A 439 36.75 1.84 9.88
CA LEU A 439 35.66 2.83 9.70
C LEU A 439 34.46 2.31 8.89
N ASP A 440 34.64 1.32 8.04
CA ASP A 440 33.56 0.77 7.21
C ASP A 440 32.79 -0.38 7.93
N THR A 441 33.13 -0.62 9.22
CA THR A 441 32.37 -1.54 10.06
C THR A 441 30.94 -1.03 10.21
N ARG A 442 29.97 -1.86 9.85
CA ARG A 442 28.55 -1.55 10.03
C ARG A 442 28.14 -1.75 11.48
N VAL A 443 27.42 -0.77 12.01
CA VAL A 443 26.87 -0.72 13.38
C VAL A 443 25.37 -0.51 13.33
N GLY A 444 24.69 -0.48 14.45
CA GLY A 444 23.22 -0.39 14.52
C GLY A 444 22.53 -1.73 14.28
N ASP A 445 21.27 -1.70 13.83
CA ASP A 445 20.49 -2.91 13.61
C ASP A 445 21.12 -3.80 12.52
N GLY A 446 21.43 -5.06 12.89
CA GLY A 446 22.07 -6.03 11.99
C GLY A 446 23.58 -5.86 11.79
N GLY A 447 24.22 -4.90 12.47
CA GLY A 447 25.65 -4.68 12.48
C GLY A 447 26.36 -5.23 13.74
N VAL A 448 27.63 -4.86 13.88
CA VAL A 448 28.43 -5.21 15.09
C VAL A 448 27.83 -4.52 16.30
N ARG A 449 27.66 -5.27 17.40
CA ARG A 449 27.21 -4.71 18.67
C ARG A 449 28.34 -3.97 19.35
N LEU A 450 28.18 -2.69 19.53
CA LEU A 450 29.07 -1.85 20.33
C LEU A 450 28.65 -1.91 21.80
N SER A 451 29.60 -1.78 22.72
CA SER A 451 29.28 -1.57 24.14
C SER A 451 28.57 -0.24 24.35
N GLY A 452 27.81 -0.07 25.43
CA GLY A 452 27.12 1.19 25.72
C GLY A 452 28.09 2.39 25.75
N GLY A 453 29.30 2.22 26.31
CA GLY A 453 30.32 3.26 26.28
C GLY A 453 30.90 3.56 24.89
N GLN A 454 31.01 2.56 24.00
CA GLN A 454 31.40 2.76 22.62
C GLN A 454 30.30 3.49 21.84
N GLN A 455 29.04 3.12 22.05
CA GLN A 455 27.89 3.81 21.42
C GLN A 455 27.80 5.28 21.81
N GLN A 456 28.05 5.60 23.10
CA GLN A 456 28.04 7.00 23.56
C GLN A 456 29.22 7.83 23.03
N ARG A 457 30.39 7.19 22.81
CA ARG A 457 31.55 7.88 22.27
C ARG A 457 31.50 8.02 20.74
N LEU A 458 30.75 7.17 20.05
CA LEU A 458 30.53 7.24 18.61
C LEU A 458 29.49 8.31 18.25
#